data_4a38e1e54e9a6049740f90e430548139
#
_entry.id   4a38e1e54e9a6049740f90e430548139
#
_cell.length_a   1.000
_cell.length_b   1.000
_cell.length_c   1.000
_cell.angle_alpha   90.00
_cell.angle_beta   90.00
_cell.angle_gamma   90.00
#
_symmetry.space_group_name_H-M   'P 1'
#
loop_
_entity.id
_entity.type
_entity.pdbx_description
1 polymer ?
#
loop_
_entity_poly.entity_id
_entity_poly.type
_entity_poly.pdbx_seq_one_letter_code
_entity_poly.pdbx_strand_id
1 'polypeptide(L)'
;ALGQTNFTNGARSLSLANASVTLNDVWAHVNNPAALVGIKKQAFGISYQNRFGLKELQSQGVVYAIPVKKVVLSAGSQLYGYQQYRTMKSGLGVSMALSEKVSMGVKLNHHLLRLNENYGTSVSFSADLGLLVKFNERIHFGFAAVNLGRSKVSPNLNERLPSALRLVMNYRLSEQLVVLAELEKNVI
;
A
#
# COMPACT_ATOMS: atom_id res chain seq x y z
N ALA A 1 5.30 19.13 6.35
CA ALA A 1 5.17 17.74 5.95
C ALA A 1 3.72 17.33 6.20
N LEU A 2 2.93 17.25 5.15
CA LEU A 2 1.63 16.60 5.18
C LEU A 2 1.90 15.15 5.55
N GLY A 3 1.52 14.82 6.77
CA GLY A 3 1.92 13.65 7.51
C GLY A 3 1.86 12.36 6.73
N GLN A 4 2.73 11.49 7.11
CA GLN A 4 2.76 10.07 6.86
C GLN A 4 1.37 9.53 6.53
N THR A 5 1.32 8.66 5.58
CA THR A 5 0.12 8.00 5.06
C THR A 5 -0.84 7.62 6.19
N ASN A 6 -1.85 8.47 6.41
CA ASN A 6 -2.90 8.23 7.40
C ASN A 6 -3.92 7.19 6.91
N PHE A 7 -3.65 6.55 5.78
CA PHE A 7 -4.50 5.51 5.22
C PHE A 7 -4.32 4.18 5.96
N THR A 8 -5.39 3.41 6.00
CA THR A 8 -5.36 2.08 6.59
C THR A 8 -4.59 1.11 5.69
N ASN A 9 -3.72 0.31 6.29
CA ASN A 9 -2.95 -0.74 5.59
C ASN A 9 -3.54 -2.14 5.82
N GLY A 10 -4.75 -2.21 6.38
CA GLY A 10 -5.39 -3.44 6.83
C GLY A 10 -5.02 -3.83 8.27
N ALA A 11 -5.92 -4.50 8.97
CA ALA A 11 -5.75 -4.83 10.39
C ALA A 11 -4.51 -5.69 10.66
N ARG A 12 -4.22 -6.65 9.78
CA ARG A 12 -3.05 -7.52 9.90
C ARG A 12 -1.73 -6.75 9.79
N SER A 13 -1.63 -5.80 8.87
CA SER A 13 -0.46 -4.94 8.74
C SER A 13 -0.25 -4.10 9.98
N LEU A 14 -1.33 -3.52 10.51
CA LEU A 14 -1.28 -2.70 11.72
C LEU A 14 -0.83 -3.51 12.95
N SER A 15 -1.31 -4.76 13.10
CA SER A 15 -0.92 -5.64 14.21
C SER A 15 0.56 -6.08 14.14
N LEU A 16 1.17 -6.04 12.98
CA LEU A 16 2.58 -6.37 12.74
C LEU A 16 3.47 -5.11 12.66
N ALA A 17 3.07 -4.02 13.30
CA ALA A 17 3.78 -2.74 13.27
C ALA A 17 4.09 -2.24 11.84
N ASN A 18 3.20 -2.54 10.87
CA ASN A 18 3.32 -2.28 9.43
C ASN A 18 4.39 -3.11 8.68
N ALA A 19 5.03 -4.08 9.30
CA ALA A 19 5.95 -5.00 8.61
C ALA A 19 5.18 -5.94 7.67
N SER A 20 4.71 -5.41 6.54
CA SER A 20 3.65 -6.01 5.72
C SER A 20 4.03 -6.26 4.25
N VAL A 21 5.22 -5.86 3.82
CA VAL A 21 5.65 -5.93 2.40
C VAL A 21 5.69 -7.36 1.86
N THR A 22 5.77 -8.38 2.73
CA THR A 22 5.78 -9.80 2.35
C THR A 22 4.45 -10.51 2.61
N LEU A 23 3.41 -9.82 3.11
CA LEU A 23 2.11 -10.43 3.42
C LEU A 23 1.29 -10.70 2.16
N ASN A 24 0.82 -11.95 2.03
CA ASN A 24 0.03 -12.42 0.88
C ASN A 24 -1.47 -12.36 1.17
N ASP A 25 -2.00 -11.18 1.41
CA ASP A 25 -3.44 -10.95 1.54
C ASP A 25 -3.90 -9.86 0.57
N VAL A 26 -5.19 -9.57 0.53
CA VAL A 26 -5.75 -8.59 -0.41
C VAL A 26 -5.20 -7.17 -0.16
N TRP A 27 -4.78 -6.86 1.08
CA TRP A 27 -4.17 -5.59 1.44
C TRP A 27 -2.75 -5.40 0.88
N ALA A 28 -2.16 -6.46 0.30
CA ALA A 28 -0.93 -6.33 -0.49
C ALA A 28 -1.10 -5.32 -1.64
N HIS A 29 -2.32 -5.07 -2.12
CA HIS A 29 -2.61 -3.95 -3.03
C HIS A 29 -2.07 -2.61 -2.52
N VAL A 30 -2.15 -2.39 -1.22
CA VAL A 30 -1.66 -1.15 -0.58
C VAL A 30 -0.21 -1.26 -0.17
N ASN A 31 0.19 -2.41 0.36
CA ASN A 31 1.48 -2.61 1.03
C ASN A 31 2.62 -2.98 0.06
N ASN A 32 2.38 -3.95 -0.80
CA ASN A 32 3.32 -4.40 -1.85
C ASN A 32 2.55 -5.14 -2.94
N PRO A 33 2.31 -4.54 -4.10
CA PRO A 33 1.52 -5.18 -5.14
C PRO A 33 2.10 -6.54 -5.61
N ALA A 34 3.42 -6.77 -5.52
CA ALA A 34 4.02 -8.05 -5.89
C ALA A 34 3.51 -9.23 -5.04
N ALA A 35 3.13 -8.99 -3.78
CA ALA A 35 2.66 -10.04 -2.89
C ALA A 35 1.25 -10.55 -3.24
N LEU A 36 0.49 -9.82 -4.07
CA LEU A 36 -0.82 -10.27 -4.58
C LEU A 36 -0.77 -11.55 -5.40
N VAL A 37 0.37 -11.91 -5.97
CA VAL A 37 0.56 -13.19 -6.69
C VAL A 37 0.22 -14.41 -5.82
N GLY A 38 0.30 -14.28 -4.50
CA GLY A 38 -0.14 -15.30 -3.54
C GLY A 38 -1.64 -15.55 -3.51
N ILE A 39 -2.46 -14.64 -4.04
CA ILE A 39 -3.93 -14.75 -4.07
C ILE A 39 -4.34 -15.73 -5.17
N LYS A 40 -5.03 -16.82 -4.79
CA LYS A 40 -5.46 -17.88 -5.71
C LYS A 40 -6.92 -17.79 -6.12
N LYS A 41 -7.73 -17.02 -5.38
CA LYS A 41 -9.16 -16.78 -5.65
C LYS A 41 -9.43 -15.29 -5.52
N GLN A 42 -10.56 -14.82 -6.06
CA GLN A 42 -10.98 -13.44 -5.83
C GLN A 42 -11.05 -13.15 -4.33
N ALA A 43 -10.58 -11.98 -3.95
CA ALA A 43 -10.52 -11.56 -2.57
C ALA A 43 -10.97 -10.09 -2.45
N PHE A 44 -11.70 -9.83 -1.39
CA PHE A 44 -12.23 -8.51 -1.07
C PHE A 44 -11.87 -8.17 0.37
N GLY A 45 -11.53 -6.92 0.64
CA GLY A 45 -11.22 -6.42 1.97
C GLY A 45 -11.82 -5.05 2.21
N ILE A 46 -12.40 -4.88 3.40
CA ILE A 46 -12.82 -3.58 3.92
C ILE A 46 -12.05 -3.32 5.21
N SER A 47 -11.74 -2.06 5.46
CA SER A 47 -11.14 -1.61 6.71
C SER A 47 -11.73 -0.26 7.12
N TYR A 48 -12.02 -0.14 8.39
CA TYR A 48 -12.37 1.11 9.04
C TYR A 48 -11.48 1.28 10.25
N GLN A 49 -10.88 2.43 10.40
CA GLN A 49 -10.06 2.79 11.55
C GLN A 49 -10.44 4.18 12.03
N ASN A 50 -10.71 4.29 13.32
CA ASN A 50 -10.89 5.57 13.99
C ASN A 50 -9.80 5.69 15.07
N ARG A 51 -8.93 6.68 14.95
CA ARG A 51 -7.86 6.93 15.92
C ARG A 51 -8.36 7.85 17.01
N PHE A 52 -8.14 7.47 18.25
CA PHE A 52 -8.49 8.26 19.45
C PHE A 52 -10.00 8.57 19.58
N GLY A 53 -10.89 7.86 18.87
CA GLY A 53 -12.31 8.16 18.85
C GLY A 53 -12.68 9.47 18.14
N LEU A 54 -11.72 10.12 17.48
CA LEU A 54 -11.94 11.40 16.80
C LEU A 54 -12.43 11.19 15.37
N LYS A 55 -13.55 11.80 15.01
CA LYS A 55 -14.13 11.71 13.65
C LYS A 55 -13.19 12.27 12.58
N GLU A 56 -12.33 13.20 12.94
CA GLU A 56 -11.34 13.86 12.10
C GLU A 56 -10.21 12.90 11.68
N LEU A 57 -9.95 11.87 12.49
CA LEU A 57 -8.86 10.91 12.31
C LEU A 57 -9.35 9.54 11.84
N GLN A 58 -10.50 9.51 11.17
CA GLN A 58 -11.03 8.28 10.59
C GLN A 58 -10.38 7.97 9.24
N SER A 59 -10.13 6.70 9.01
CA SER A 59 -9.74 6.19 7.71
C SER A 59 -10.58 4.97 7.32
N GLN A 60 -10.91 4.90 6.05
CA GLN A 60 -11.69 3.83 5.45
C GLN A 60 -10.94 3.30 4.24
N GLY A 61 -11.08 2.02 3.97
CA GLY A 61 -10.46 1.43 2.80
C GLY A 61 -11.25 0.25 2.28
N VAL A 62 -11.23 0.11 0.98
CA VAL A 62 -11.75 -1.04 0.26
C VAL A 62 -10.71 -1.48 -0.75
N VAL A 63 -10.50 -2.79 -0.84
CA VAL A 63 -9.58 -3.39 -1.80
C VAL A 63 -10.22 -4.64 -2.39
N TYR A 64 -9.94 -4.88 -3.66
CA TYR A 64 -10.37 -6.06 -4.39
C TYR A 64 -9.22 -6.59 -5.23
N ALA A 65 -9.07 -7.90 -5.30
CA ALA A 65 -8.08 -8.56 -6.13
C ALA A 65 -8.68 -9.80 -6.79
N ILE A 66 -8.35 -10.01 -8.06
CA ILE A 66 -8.82 -11.14 -8.84
C ILE A 66 -7.66 -11.74 -9.65
N PRO A 67 -7.37 -13.03 -9.51
CA PRO A 67 -6.43 -13.72 -10.38
C PRO A 67 -7.04 -13.93 -11.77
N VAL A 68 -6.32 -13.51 -12.81
CA VAL A 68 -6.70 -13.66 -14.21
C VAL A 68 -5.54 -14.30 -14.96
N LYS A 69 -5.63 -15.59 -15.26
CA LYS A 69 -4.55 -16.37 -15.89
C LYS A 69 -3.24 -16.28 -15.10
N LYS A 70 -2.21 -15.64 -15.65
CA LYS A 70 -0.86 -15.51 -15.06
C LYS A 70 -0.66 -14.23 -14.25
N VAL A 71 -1.67 -13.37 -14.19
CA VAL A 71 -1.59 -12.09 -13.48
C VAL A 71 -2.67 -12.00 -12.42
N VAL A 72 -2.46 -11.14 -11.42
CA VAL A 72 -3.50 -10.73 -10.48
C VAL A 72 -3.78 -9.26 -10.70
N LEU A 73 -5.03 -8.95 -11.03
CA LEU A 73 -5.51 -7.58 -11.13
C LEU A 73 -6.05 -7.15 -9.78
N SER A 74 -5.84 -5.89 -9.44
CA SER A 74 -6.33 -5.35 -8.18
C SER A 74 -6.81 -3.92 -8.32
N ALA A 75 -7.80 -3.57 -7.51
CA ALA A 75 -8.30 -2.21 -7.38
C ALA A 75 -8.54 -1.90 -5.91
N GLY A 76 -8.37 -0.65 -5.53
CA GLY A 76 -8.65 -0.24 -4.17
C GLY A 76 -8.85 1.26 -4.05
N SER A 77 -9.56 1.65 -3.01
CA SER A 77 -9.75 3.05 -2.66
C SER A 77 -9.65 3.21 -1.14
N GLN A 78 -9.00 4.26 -0.73
CA GLN A 78 -8.80 4.62 0.67
C GLN A 78 -9.20 6.07 0.87
N LEU A 79 -9.91 6.33 1.94
CA LEU A 79 -10.40 7.64 2.33
C LEU A 79 -9.89 7.96 3.73
N TYR A 80 -9.39 9.16 3.94
CA TYR A 80 -8.98 9.66 5.25
C TYR A 80 -9.50 11.07 5.47
N GLY A 81 -9.88 11.35 6.71
CA GLY A 81 -10.23 12.68 7.17
C GLY A 81 -11.74 12.92 7.29
N TYR A 82 -12.11 14.20 7.27
CA TYR A 82 -13.45 14.67 7.55
C TYR A 82 -13.88 15.77 6.56
N GLN A 83 -14.99 16.45 6.81
CA GLN A 83 -15.60 17.38 5.85
C GLN A 83 -14.68 18.52 5.40
N GLN A 84 -13.81 19.03 6.30
CA GLN A 84 -12.93 20.17 6.04
C GLN A 84 -11.55 19.75 5.47
N TYR A 85 -11.13 18.51 5.71
CA TYR A 85 -9.89 17.93 5.19
C TYR A 85 -10.12 16.47 4.81
N ARG A 86 -10.17 16.20 3.53
CA ARG A 86 -10.39 14.84 3.01
C ARG A 86 -9.34 14.49 1.98
N THR A 87 -8.69 13.36 2.19
CA THR A 87 -7.81 12.76 1.19
C THR A 87 -8.37 11.43 0.73
N MET A 88 -8.32 11.19 -0.57
CA MET A 88 -8.68 9.92 -1.18
C MET A 88 -7.52 9.42 -2.04
N LYS A 89 -7.19 8.15 -1.90
CA LYS A 89 -6.21 7.46 -2.73
C LYS A 89 -6.90 6.26 -3.36
N SER A 90 -7.04 6.26 -4.66
CA SER A 90 -7.58 5.14 -5.44
C SER A 90 -6.50 4.59 -6.36
N GLY A 91 -6.43 3.28 -6.52
CA GLY A 91 -5.37 2.66 -7.32
C GLY A 91 -5.83 1.44 -8.09
N LEU A 92 -5.15 1.20 -9.20
CA LEU A 92 -5.25 -0.02 -10.00
C LEU A 92 -3.88 -0.67 -10.05
N GLY A 93 -3.82 -1.97 -9.82
CA GLY A 93 -2.59 -2.73 -9.77
C GLY A 93 -2.62 -3.99 -10.62
N VAL A 94 -1.45 -4.35 -11.10
CA VAL A 94 -1.19 -5.60 -11.81
C VAL A 94 0.02 -6.26 -11.17
N SER A 95 -0.09 -7.56 -10.91
CA SER A 95 0.97 -8.35 -10.29
C SER A 95 1.16 -9.65 -11.06
N MET A 96 2.40 -10.09 -11.21
CA MET A 96 2.73 -11.32 -11.92
C MET A 96 3.92 -12.02 -11.30
N ALA A 97 3.94 -13.34 -11.41
CA ALA A 97 5.12 -14.13 -11.13
C ALA A 97 6.04 -14.10 -12.36
N LEU A 98 7.26 -13.64 -12.17
CA LEU A 98 8.31 -13.69 -13.20
C LEU A 98 8.98 -15.06 -13.24
N SER A 99 9.07 -15.70 -12.08
CA SER A 99 9.54 -17.08 -11.92
C SER A 99 8.87 -17.70 -10.68
N GLU A 100 9.19 -18.94 -10.36
CA GLU A 100 8.70 -19.59 -9.13
C GLU A 100 9.13 -18.84 -7.84
N LYS A 101 10.28 -18.15 -7.93
CA LYS A 101 10.89 -17.46 -6.79
C LYS A 101 10.69 -15.95 -6.80
N VAL A 102 10.38 -15.34 -7.93
CA VAL A 102 10.33 -13.88 -8.08
C VAL A 102 8.98 -13.43 -8.59
N SER A 103 8.37 -12.48 -7.89
CA SER A 103 7.14 -11.83 -8.29
C SER A 103 7.32 -10.32 -8.33
N MET A 104 6.64 -9.67 -9.25
CA MET A 104 6.65 -8.22 -9.43
C MET A 104 5.21 -7.70 -9.49
N GLY A 105 5.03 -6.47 -9.06
CA GLY A 105 3.75 -5.78 -9.18
C GLY A 105 3.94 -4.29 -9.38
N VAL A 106 3.05 -3.71 -10.15
CA VAL A 106 2.99 -2.26 -10.40
C VAL A 106 1.60 -1.78 -10.05
N LYS A 107 1.51 -0.61 -9.45
CA LYS A 107 0.24 0.04 -9.13
C LYS A 107 0.30 1.51 -9.50
N LEU A 108 -0.75 1.97 -10.17
CA LEU A 108 -0.98 3.39 -10.45
C LEU A 108 -2.03 3.91 -9.47
N ASN A 109 -1.73 5.04 -8.85
CA ASN A 109 -2.59 5.68 -7.87
C ASN A 109 -3.03 7.06 -8.36
N HIS A 110 -4.28 7.34 -8.11
CA HIS A 110 -4.91 8.66 -8.19
C HIS A 110 -5.10 9.19 -6.77
N HIS A 111 -4.57 10.35 -6.48
CA HIS A 111 -4.72 11.04 -5.21
C HIS A 111 -5.60 12.26 -5.38
N LEU A 112 -6.57 12.40 -4.51
CA LEU A 112 -7.44 13.54 -4.44
C LEU A 112 -7.33 14.14 -3.03
N LEU A 113 -6.92 15.39 -2.96
CA LEU A 113 -6.92 16.18 -1.73
C LEU A 113 -7.98 17.26 -1.85
N ARG A 114 -8.94 17.24 -0.95
CA ARG A 114 -9.96 18.27 -0.82
C ARG A 114 -9.75 19.01 0.51
N LEU A 115 -9.50 20.28 0.41
CA LEU A 115 -9.44 21.21 1.52
C LEU A 115 -10.74 22.03 1.56
N ASN A 116 -11.00 22.69 2.70
CA ASN A 116 -12.19 23.52 2.89
C ASN A 116 -12.43 24.46 1.69
N GLU A 117 -13.65 24.95 1.54
CA GLU A 117 -14.18 25.66 0.36
C GLU A 117 -13.28 26.73 -0.24
N ASN A 118 -12.39 27.34 0.57
CA ASN A 118 -11.50 28.41 0.13
C ASN A 118 -10.14 27.91 -0.47
N TYR A 119 -9.78 26.63 -0.31
CA TYR A 119 -8.46 26.11 -0.72
C TYR A 119 -8.51 25.14 -1.91
N GLY A 120 -9.72 24.76 -2.34
CA GLY A 120 -9.94 23.98 -3.53
C GLY A 120 -9.59 22.50 -3.42
N THR A 121 -9.52 21.86 -4.58
CA THR A 121 -9.24 20.43 -4.74
C THR A 121 -7.95 20.25 -5.53
N SER A 122 -7.09 19.37 -5.07
CA SER A 122 -5.86 18.99 -5.78
C SER A 122 -5.90 17.53 -6.20
N VAL A 123 -5.47 17.28 -7.44
CA VAL A 123 -5.38 15.94 -8.01
C VAL A 123 -3.94 15.65 -8.39
N SER A 124 -3.47 14.46 -8.04
CA SER A 124 -2.15 14.01 -8.44
C SER A 124 -2.12 12.50 -8.68
N PHE A 125 -1.10 12.03 -9.40
CA PHE A 125 -0.91 10.63 -9.74
C PHE A 125 0.44 10.15 -9.24
N SER A 126 0.52 8.90 -8.84
CA SER A 126 1.78 8.26 -8.47
C SER A 126 1.82 6.81 -8.95
N ALA A 127 3.03 6.27 -9.08
CA ALA A 127 3.25 4.86 -9.35
C ALA A 127 4.00 4.22 -8.19
N ASP A 128 3.54 3.04 -7.80
CA ASP A 128 4.20 2.18 -6.82
C ASP A 128 4.72 0.92 -7.52
N LEU A 129 5.88 0.45 -7.10
CA LEU A 129 6.51 -0.78 -7.57
C LEU A 129 6.69 -1.73 -6.39
N GLY A 130 6.42 -3.00 -6.62
CA GLY A 130 6.67 -4.07 -5.68
C GLY A 130 7.54 -5.16 -6.27
N LEU A 131 8.36 -5.77 -5.44
CA LEU A 131 9.11 -6.97 -5.73
C LEU A 131 9.03 -7.91 -4.52
N LEU A 132 8.87 -9.20 -4.79
CA LEU A 132 8.89 -10.25 -3.78
C LEU A 132 9.81 -11.37 -4.28
N VAL A 133 10.79 -11.74 -3.46
CA VAL A 133 11.76 -12.80 -3.73
C VAL A 133 11.64 -13.87 -2.66
N LYS A 134 11.31 -15.08 -3.06
CA LYS A 134 11.36 -16.29 -2.23
C LYS A 134 12.74 -16.90 -2.36
N PHE A 135 13.65 -16.59 -1.45
CA PHE A 135 15.01 -17.13 -1.47
C PHE A 135 15.00 -18.65 -1.25
N ASN A 136 14.26 -19.09 -0.24
CA ASN A 136 13.95 -20.49 0.04
C ASN A 136 12.59 -20.59 0.75
N GLU A 137 12.20 -21.78 1.24
CA GLU A 137 10.91 -21.99 1.92
C GLU A 137 10.78 -21.20 3.24
N ARG A 138 11.89 -20.79 3.83
CA ARG A 138 11.93 -20.09 5.13
C ARG A 138 12.19 -18.60 5.01
N ILE A 139 12.89 -18.16 3.97
CA ILE A 139 13.34 -16.76 3.84
C ILE A 139 12.71 -16.12 2.61
N HIS A 140 11.97 -15.05 2.83
CA HIS A 140 11.42 -14.22 1.76
C HIS A 140 11.87 -12.77 1.96
N PHE A 141 12.20 -12.12 0.86
CA PHE A 141 12.49 -10.68 0.81
C PHE A 141 11.40 -9.96 0.05
N GLY A 142 10.96 -8.86 0.59
CA GLY A 142 10.02 -7.94 -0.06
C GLY A 142 10.65 -6.57 -0.22
N PHE A 143 10.46 -5.98 -1.38
CA PHE A 143 10.82 -4.60 -1.65
C PHE A 143 9.58 -3.87 -2.18
N ALA A 144 9.32 -2.67 -1.66
CA ALA A 144 8.28 -1.80 -2.15
C ALA A 144 8.80 -0.37 -2.28
N ALA A 145 8.58 0.22 -3.45
CA ALA A 145 8.84 1.63 -3.71
C ALA A 145 7.51 2.34 -3.93
N VAL A 146 7.20 3.28 -3.06
CA VAL A 146 5.97 4.07 -3.07
C VAL A 146 6.27 5.42 -3.69
N ASN A 147 5.42 5.85 -4.61
CA ASN A 147 5.53 7.12 -5.33
C ASN A 147 6.92 7.30 -5.99
N LEU A 148 7.27 6.37 -6.88
CA LEU A 148 8.55 6.37 -7.62
C LEU A 148 8.85 7.68 -8.34
N GLY A 149 7.81 8.33 -8.88
CA GLY A 149 7.93 9.58 -9.64
C GLY A 149 8.11 10.82 -8.77
N ARG A 150 8.08 10.69 -7.43
CA ARG A 150 8.13 11.83 -6.50
C ARG A 150 7.12 12.93 -6.87
N SER A 151 5.91 12.50 -7.20
CA SER A 151 4.83 13.36 -7.70
C SER A 151 4.52 14.49 -6.72
N LYS A 152 4.21 15.67 -7.24
CA LYS A 152 3.77 16.82 -6.43
C LYS A 152 2.32 16.61 -5.96
N VAL A 153 1.98 17.17 -4.80
CA VAL A 153 0.60 17.21 -4.27
C VAL A 153 -0.27 18.09 -5.17
N SER A 154 0.29 19.19 -5.66
CA SER A 154 -0.37 20.11 -6.59
C SER A 154 0.67 20.76 -7.51
N PRO A 155 0.32 21.09 -8.76
CA PRO A 155 1.21 21.83 -9.65
C PRO A 155 1.70 23.17 -9.07
N ASN A 156 0.87 23.80 -8.26
CA ASN A 156 1.10 25.13 -7.68
C ASN A 156 1.78 25.10 -6.31
N LEU A 157 1.97 23.92 -5.72
CA LEU A 157 2.62 23.75 -4.44
C LEU A 157 3.95 23.00 -4.62
N ASN A 158 4.99 23.48 -3.93
CA ASN A 158 6.28 22.77 -3.91
C ASN A 158 6.26 21.51 -3.01
N GLU A 159 5.10 21.16 -2.46
CA GLU A 159 4.94 19.95 -1.67
C GLU A 159 4.82 18.71 -2.55
N ARG A 160 5.54 17.66 -2.16
CA ARG A 160 5.52 16.37 -2.83
C ARG A 160 4.72 15.35 -2.03
N LEU A 161 4.10 14.40 -2.73
CA LEU A 161 3.53 13.22 -2.09
C LEU A 161 4.64 12.44 -1.39
N PRO A 162 4.35 11.85 -0.21
CA PRO A 162 5.32 11.00 0.49
C PRO A 162 5.84 9.91 -0.43
N SER A 163 7.15 9.76 -0.49
CA SER A 163 7.84 8.71 -1.22
C SER A 163 8.62 7.87 -0.23
N ALA A 164 8.54 6.56 -0.33
CA ALA A 164 9.21 5.66 0.59
C ALA A 164 9.77 4.43 -0.16
N LEU A 165 10.91 3.98 0.31
CA LEU A 165 11.49 2.68 -0.03
C LEU A 165 11.40 1.79 1.20
N ARG A 166 10.83 0.61 1.04
CA ARG A 166 10.62 -0.37 2.10
C ARG A 166 11.27 -1.68 1.71
N LEU A 167 12.09 -2.22 2.59
CA LEU A 167 12.72 -3.52 2.47
C LEU A 167 12.30 -4.37 3.67
N VAL A 168 11.75 -5.55 3.42
CA VAL A 168 11.33 -6.47 4.46
C VAL A 168 11.99 -7.82 4.26
N MET A 169 12.46 -8.38 5.35
CA MET A 169 12.84 -9.79 5.45
C MET A 169 11.81 -10.51 6.31
N ASN A 170 11.29 -11.61 5.77
CA ASN A 170 10.43 -12.54 6.48
C ASN A 170 11.22 -13.84 6.66
N TYR A 171 11.41 -14.24 7.92
CA TYR A 171 12.09 -15.48 8.28
C TYR A 171 11.18 -16.39 9.08
N ARG A 172 10.86 -17.55 8.52
CA ARG A 172 10.08 -18.60 9.18
C ARG A 172 11.02 -19.48 9.99
N LEU A 173 11.05 -19.25 11.30
CA LEU A 173 11.84 -20.07 12.25
C LEU A 173 11.26 -21.47 12.42
N SER A 174 9.93 -21.57 12.55
CA SER A 174 9.17 -22.83 12.63
C SER A 174 7.82 -22.66 11.92
N GLU A 175 6.98 -23.69 11.94
CA GLU A 175 5.61 -23.60 11.41
C GLU A 175 4.75 -22.59 12.16
N GLN A 176 5.08 -22.32 13.43
CA GLN A 176 4.31 -21.44 14.33
C GLN A 176 4.96 -20.06 14.52
N LEU A 177 6.25 -19.90 14.20
CA LEU A 177 7.00 -18.70 14.49
C LEU A 177 7.61 -18.08 13.22
N VAL A 178 7.18 -16.86 12.92
CA VAL A 178 7.70 -16.05 11.83
C VAL A 178 8.23 -14.73 12.39
N VAL A 179 9.43 -14.37 11.99
CA VAL A 179 10.06 -13.08 12.31
C VAL A 179 10.04 -12.19 11.08
N LEU A 180 9.56 -10.96 11.26
CA LEU A 180 9.52 -9.93 10.24
C LEU A 180 10.46 -8.79 10.66
N ALA A 181 11.34 -8.37 9.78
CA ALA A 181 12.16 -7.19 9.95
C ALA A 181 11.93 -6.26 8.76
N GLU A 182 11.62 -4.99 9.04
CA GLU A 182 11.37 -3.98 8.01
C GLU A 182 12.31 -2.78 8.19
N LEU A 183 12.87 -2.33 7.08
CA LEU A 183 13.58 -1.07 6.95
C LEU A 183 12.78 -0.17 6.01
N GLU A 184 12.42 1.02 6.49
CA GLU A 184 11.76 2.04 5.69
C GLU A 184 12.64 3.29 5.61
N LYS A 185 12.83 3.78 4.38
CA LYS A 185 13.49 5.06 4.11
C LYS A 185 12.50 5.99 3.42
N ASN A 186 12.12 7.06 4.10
CA ASN A 186 11.38 8.15 3.50
C ASN A 186 12.32 8.98 2.62
N VAL A 187 11.89 9.21 1.37
CA VAL A 187 12.62 10.01 0.39
C VAL A 187 11.90 11.36 0.26
N ILE A 188 12.52 12.40 0.75
CA ILE A 188 12.00 13.77 0.72
C ILE A 188 12.32 14.41 -0.64
#